data_6afd6a6acc97a20dd0e197509d7f8ecc
#
_entry.id   6afd6a6acc97a20dd0e197509d7f8ecc
#
_cell.length_a   1.000
_cell.length_b   1.000
_cell.length_c   1.000
_cell.angle_alpha   90.00
_cell.angle_beta   90.00
_cell.angle_gamma   90.00
#
_symmetry.space_group_name_H-M   'P 1'
#
loop_
_entity.id
_entity.type
_entity.pdbx_description
1 polymer ?
#
loop_
_entity_poly.entity_id
_entity_poly.type
_entity_poly.pdbx_seq_one_letter_code
_entity_poly.pdbx_strand_id
1 'polypeptide(L)'
;MQAWLAQDRATLEDCLAPDYALIVSAMPGQRVDRALWLETCDRYICTAFRYRDVQVRDLGGGIAIMSSIADQQARIGDVDRSGCFFLTDVWRGTAAGDWQVCVRHTSHPEVAGESAAALARLLT
;
A
#
# COMPACT_ATOMS: atom_id res chain seq x y z
N MET A 1 0.63 -4.57 -8.17
CA MET A 1 1.94 -3.85 -8.23
C MET A 1 2.67 -4.02 -9.56
N GLN A 2 2.56 -5.16 -10.23
CA GLN A 2 3.10 -5.28 -11.59
C GLN A 2 2.52 -4.24 -12.55
N ALA A 3 1.23 -3.93 -12.41
CA ALA A 3 0.58 -2.88 -13.19
C ALA A 3 1.23 -1.50 -12.98
N TRP A 4 1.66 -1.21 -11.76
CA TRP A 4 2.36 0.03 -11.44
C TRP A 4 3.76 0.05 -12.04
N LEU A 5 4.52 -1.07 -11.92
CA LEU A 5 5.83 -1.20 -12.55
C LEU A 5 5.76 -1.02 -14.06
N ALA A 6 4.71 -1.57 -14.70
CA ALA A 6 4.48 -1.46 -16.13
C ALA A 6 3.76 -0.16 -16.51
N GLN A 7 3.36 0.68 -15.54
CA GLN A 7 2.53 1.87 -15.74
C GLN A 7 1.22 1.56 -16.47
N ASP A 8 0.64 0.41 -16.17
CA ASP A 8 -0.65 -0.03 -16.73
C ASP A 8 -1.79 0.64 -15.97
N ARG A 9 -2.18 1.82 -16.42
CA ARG A 9 -3.21 2.64 -15.78
C ARG A 9 -4.56 1.94 -15.74
N ALA A 10 -4.96 1.24 -16.79
CA ALA A 10 -6.25 0.58 -16.84
C ALA A 10 -6.37 -0.50 -15.75
N THR A 11 -5.33 -1.31 -15.56
CA THR A 11 -5.30 -2.32 -14.50
C THR A 11 -5.27 -1.67 -13.12
N LEU A 12 -4.52 -0.57 -12.95
CA LEU A 12 -4.52 0.19 -11.68
C LEU A 12 -5.92 0.72 -11.37
N GLU A 13 -6.62 1.29 -12.35
CA GLU A 13 -7.98 1.79 -12.17
C GLU A 13 -8.93 0.67 -11.73
N ASP A 14 -8.79 -0.53 -12.31
CA ASP A 14 -9.64 -1.67 -11.95
C ASP A 14 -9.35 -2.21 -10.55
N CYS A 15 -8.11 -2.09 -10.06
CA CYS A 15 -7.73 -2.54 -8.74
C CYS A 15 -8.16 -1.61 -7.60
N LEU A 16 -8.46 -0.34 -7.91
CA LEU A 16 -8.82 0.66 -6.92
C LEU A 16 -10.32 0.80 -6.80
N ALA A 17 -10.85 0.71 -5.58
CA ALA A 17 -12.25 0.99 -5.33
C ALA A 17 -12.58 2.45 -5.66
N PRO A 18 -13.84 2.79 -6.02
CA PRO A 18 -14.23 4.17 -6.31
C PRO A 18 -13.95 5.14 -5.16
N ASP A 19 -14.02 4.66 -3.92
CA ASP A 19 -13.77 5.43 -2.71
C ASP A 19 -12.35 5.24 -2.14
N TYR A 20 -11.42 4.76 -2.97
CA TYR A 20 -10.04 4.52 -2.57
C TYR A 20 -9.40 5.74 -1.91
N ALA A 21 -8.65 5.50 -0.85
CA ALA A 21 -7.83 6.51 -0.19
C ALA A 21 -6.46 5.93 0.17
N LEU A 22 -5.42 6.70 -0.11
CA LEU A 22 -4.07 6.43 0.34
C LEU A 22 -3.76 7.34 1.52
N ILE A 23 -3.29 6.74 2.61
CA ILE A 23 -2.87 7.44 3.81
C ILE A 23 -1.36 7.22 3.95
N VAL A 24 -0.59 8.29 4.02
CA VAL A 24 0.87 8.21 4.12
C VAL A 24 1.34 8.88 5.41
N SER A 25 2.28 8.23 6.08
CA SER A 25 2.83 8.74 7.33
C SER A 25 3.57 10.07 7.17
N ALA A 26 4.08 10.35 5.96
CA ALA A 26 4.74 11.62 5.65
C ALA A 26 3.79 12.82 5.67
N MET A 27 2.49 12.59 5.52
CA MET A 27 1.46 13.63 5.51
C MET A 27 0.30 13.25 6.44
N PRO A 28 0.53 13.22 7.76
CA PRO A 28 -0.50 12.83 8.71
C PRO A 28 -1.70 13.76 8.63
N GLY A 29 -2.90 13.19 8.71
CA GLY A 29 -4.15 13.94 8.62
C GLY A 29 -4.59 14.27 7.20
N GLN A 30 -3.82 13.91 6.18
CA GLN A 30 -4.18 14.09 4.78
C GLN A 30 -4.48 12.75 4.12
N ARG A 31 -5.31 12.80 3.10
CA ARG A 31 -5.74 11.64 2.33
C ARG A 31 -5.50 11.92 0.85
N VAL A 32 -4.92 10.95 0.15
CA VAL A 32 -4.81 10.97 -1.31
C VAL A 32 -5.97 10.16 -1.86
N ASP A 33 -6.94 10.81 -2.50
CA ASP A 33 -8.07 10.11 -3.07
C ASP A 33 -7.70 9.38 -4.37
N ARG A 34 -8.65 8.59 -4.89
CA ARG A 34 -8.43 7.79 -6.09
C ARG A 34 -7.99 8.63 -7.29
N ALA A 35 -8.66 9.74 -7.54
CA ALA A 35 -8.35 10.60 -8.69
C ALA A 35 -6.95 11.18 -8.59
N LEU A 36 -6.57 11.69 -7.43
CA LEU A 36 -5.23 12.25 -7.20
C LEU A 36 -4.16 11.17 -7.28
N TRP A 37 -4.42 9.98 -6.76
CA TRP A 37 -3.46 8.87 -6.85
C TRP A 37 -3.23 8.43 -8.29
N LEU A 38 -4.29 8.29 -9.08
CA LEU A 38 -4.17 7.93 -10.50
C LEU A 38 -3.42 9.00 -11.30
N GLU A 39 -3.67 10.26 -11.02
CA GLU A 39 -2.91 11.37 -11.61
C GLU A 39 -1.43 11.31 -11.20
N THR A 40 -1.16 11.04 -9.94
CA THR A 40 0.20 10.91 -9.42
C THR A 40 0.94 9.72 -10.04
N CYS A 41 0.24 8.62 -10.30
CA CYS A 41 0.84 7.42 -10.90
C CYS A 41 1.49 7.70 -12.26
N ASP A 42 1.01 8.66 -13.01
CA ASP A 42 1.61 9.02 -14.30
C ASP A 42 3.02 9.61 -14.13
N ARG A 43 3.32 10.17 -12.96
CA ARG A 43 4.62 10.77 -12.60
C ARG A 43 5.43 9.92 -11.63
N TYR A 44 4.83 8.90 -11.08
CA TYR A 44 5.43 8.03 -10.09
C TYR A 44 6.07 6.84 -10.79
N ILE A 45 7.38 6.92 -10.96
CA ILE A 45 8.15 5.89 -11.68
C ILE A 45 8.68 4.89 -10.66
N CYS A 46 8.24 3.66 -10.77
CA CYS A 46 8.71 2.55 -9.95
C CYS A 46 9.52 1.59 -10.84
N THR A 47 10.79 1.40 -10.53
CA THR A 47 11.68 0.53 -11.31
C THR A 47 11.89 -0.83 -10.69
N ALA A 48 11.62 -0.98 -9.38
CA ALA A 48 11.69 -2.25 -8.70
C ALA A 48 10.70 -2.25 -7.52
N PHE A 49 10.08 -3.38 -7.29
CA PHE A 49 9.10 -3.54 -6.22
C PHE A 49 9.04 -5.00 -5.77
N ARG A 50 9.04 -5.21 -4.47
CA ARG A 50 8.88 -6.55 -3.89
C ARG A 50 8.10 -6.49 -2.60
N TYR A 51 7.09 -7.36 -2.47
CA TYR A 51 6.43 -7.62 -1.20
C TYR A 51 7.17 -8.70 -0.41
N ARG A 52 7.20 -8.54 0.90
CA ARG A 52 7.61 -9.59 1.84
C ARG A 52 6.78 -9.55 3.09
N ASP A 53 6.81 -10.61 3.87
CA ASP A 53 6.06 -10.75 5.13
C ASP A 53 4.57 -10.46 4.93
N VAL A 54 4.01 -10.99 3.84
CA VAL A 54 2.61 -10.77 3.48
C VAL A 54 1.72 -11.61 4.38
N GLN A 55 0.76 -10.94 5.03
CA GLN A 55 -0.28 -11.58 5.82
C GLN A 55 -1.64 -11.11 5.36
N VAL A 56 -2.55 -12.04 5.14
CA VAL A 56 -3.91 -11.74 4.70
C VAL A 56 -4.88 -12.33 5.72
N ARG A 57 -5.86 -11.54 6.11
CA ARG A 57 -6.94 -11.98 6.98
C ARG A 57 -8.28 -11.65 6.34
N ASP A 58 -9.05 -12.66 6.06
CA ASP A 58 -10.44 -12.51 5.63
C ASP A 58 -11.31 -12.25 6.87
N LEU A 59 -11.99 -11.11 6.88
CA LEU A 59 -12.87 -10.71 8.00
C LEU A 59 -14.32 -11.14 7.78
N GLY A 60 -14.63 -11.78 6.65
CA GLY A 60 -16.00 -12.07 6.25
C GLY A 60 -16.71 -10.83 5.70
N GLY A 61 -17.92 -11.01 5.19
CA GLY A 61 -18.71 -9.90 4.65
C GLY A 61 -18.11 -9.21 3.44
N GLY A 62 -17.19 -9.87 2.73
CA GLY A 62 -16.52 -9.29 1.56
C GLY A 62 -15.40 -8.30 1.92
N ILE A 63 -14.84 -8.39 3.11
CA ILE A 63 -13.75 -7.52 3.56
C ILE A 63 -12.53 -8.37 3.95
N ALA A 64 -11.35 -7.97 3.50
CA ALA A 64 -10.09 -8.57 3.90
C ALA A 64 -9.07 -7.48 4.22
N ILE A 65 -8.14 -7.79 5.12
CA ILE A 65 -7.02 -6.93 5.46
C ILE A 65 -5.73 -7.63 5.07
N MET A 66 -4.83 -6.90 4.42
CA MET A 66 -3.49 -7.38 4.09
C MET A 66 -2.47 -6.46 4.73
N SER A 67 -1.50 -7.03 5.42
CA SER A 67 -0.31 -6.31 5.84
C SER A 67 0.91 -6.88 5.14
N SER A 68 1.87 -6.03 4.84
CA SER A 68 3.08 -6.43 4.14
C SER A 68 4.18 -5.40 4.32
N ILE A 69 5.39 -5.80 3.97
CA ILE A 69 6.50 -4.90 3.78
C ILE A 69 6.77 -4.82 2.29
N ALA A 70 6.94 -3.61 1.79
CA ALA A 70 7.27 -3.35 0.40
C ALA A 70 8.66 -2.73 0.31
N ASP A 71 9.53 -3.36 -0.46
CA ASP A 71 10.81 -2.79 -0.83
C ASP A 71 10.68 -2.25 -2.24
N GLN A 72 10.99 -0.98 -2.46
CA GLN A 72 10.81 -0.35 -3.76
C GLN A 72 11.97 0.56 -4.14
N GLN A 73 12.14 0.73 -5.43
CA GLN A 73 12.93 1.78 -6.03
C GLN A 73 12.00 2.62 -6.90
N ALA A 74 11.77 3.85 -6.49
CA ALA A 74 10.77 4.69 -7.11
C ALA A 74 11.09 6.17 -6.92
N ARG A 75 10.52 7.01 -7.78
CA ARG A 75 10.59 8.47 -7.68
C ARG A 75 9.31 9.12 -8.17
N ILE A 76 9.04 10.31 -7.65
CA ILE A 76 8.01 11.20 -8.19
C ILE A 76 8.75 12.47 -8.61
N GLY A 77 8.90 12.69 -9.92
CA GLY A 77 9.77 13.78 -10.39
C GLY A 77 11.18 13.60 -9.83
N ASP A 78 11.67 14.60 -9.09
CA ASP A 78 12.99 14.59 -8.46
C ASP A 78 12.97 14.05 -7.02
N VAL A 79 11.78 13.67 -6.51
CA VAL A 79 11.65 13.15 -5.14
C VAL A 79 11.89 11.66 -5.14
N ASP A 80 12.91 11.21 -4.41
CA ASP A 80 13.20 9.79 -4.21
C ASP A 80 12.20 9.20 -3.23
N ARG A 81 11.49 8.16 -3.68
CA ARG A 81 10.54 7.39 -2.86
C ARG A 81 10.99 5.94 -2.70
N SER A 82 12.29 5.70 -2.89
CA SER A 82 12.87 4.38 -2.67
C SER A 82 12.97 4.07 -1.19
N GLY A 83 12.94 2.79 -0.87
CA GLY A 83 13.11 2.30 0.48
C GLY A 83 12.14 1.22 0.85
N CYS A 84 12.00 1.03 2.16
CA CYS A 84 11.18 0.02 2.77
C CYS A 84 9.95 0.68 3.39
N PHE A 85 8.77 0.13 3.10
CA PHE A 85 7.51 0.66 3.61
C PHE A 85 6.71 -0.46 4.25
N PHE A 86 6.05 -0.16 5.36
CA PHE A 86 5.05 -1.02 5.96
C PHE A 86 3.68 -0.62 5.42
N LEU A 87 2.96 -1.60 4.85
CA LEU A 87 1.68 -1.39 4.20
C LEU A 87 0.57 -2.12 4.95
N THR A 88 -0.56 -1.45 5.08
CA THR A 88 -1.82 -2.09 5.47
C THR A 88 -2.87 -1.71 4.45
N ASP A 89 -3.46 -2.73 3.83
CA ASP A 89 -4.48 -2.56 2.80
C ASP A 89 -5.80 -3.14 3.30
N VAL A 90 -6.88 -2.41 3.05
CA VAL A 90 -8.24 -2.92 3.21
C VAL A 90 -8.81 -3.21 1.83
N TRP A 91 -9.22 -4.45 1.61
CA TRP A 91 -9.77 -4.94 0.36
C TRP A 91 -11.25 -5.23 0.50
N ARG A 92 -12.00 -4.91 -0.56
CA ARG A 92 -13.43 -5.16 -0.63
C ARG A 92 -13.74 -6.02 -1.85
N GLY A 93 -14.55 -7.07 -1.66
CA GLY A 93 -15.06 -7.87 -2.76
C GLY A 93 -16.09 -7.10 -3.57
N THR A 94 -16.07 -7.28 -4.89
CA THR A 94 -17.05 -6.70 -5.80
C THR A 94 -18.15 -7.72 -6.12
N ALA A 95 -19.26 -7.24 -6.67
CA ALA A 95 -20.35 -8.11 -7.12
C ALA A 95 -19.92 -9.09 -8.22
N ALA A 96 -18.89 -8.75 -8.98
CA ALA A 96 -18.33 -9.61 -10.04
C ALA A 96 -17.38 -10.69 -9.50
N GLY A 97 -17.09 -10.71 -8.19
CA GLY A 97 -16.21 -11.69 -7.57
C GLY A 97 -14.74 -11.28 -7.52
N ASP A 98 -14.43 -10.06 -7.95
CA ASP A 98 -13.08 -9.50 -7.85
C ASP A 98 -12.88 -8.80 -6.51
N TRP A 99 -11.63 -8.40 -6.25
CA TRP A 99 -11.27 -7.63 -5.07
C TRP A 99 -10.70 -6.28 -5.48
N GLN A 100 -11.10 -5.23 -4.76
CA GLN A 100 -10.57 -3.89 -4.94
C GLN A 100 -10.03 -3.36 -3.62
N VAL A 101 -8.88 -2.67 -3.68
CA VAL A 101 -8.35 -2.00 -2.50
C VAL A 101 -9.12 -0.70 -2.28
N CYS A 102 -9.63 -0.51 -1.07
CA CYS A 102 -10.36 0.70 -0.71
C CYS A 102 -9.56 1.64 0.20
N VAL A 103 -8.58 1.12 0.94
CA VAL A 103 -7.66 1.94 1.72
C VAL A 103 -6.28 1.29 1.67
N ARG A 104 -5.27 2.12 1.47
CA ARG A 104 -3.87 1.74 1.71
C ARG A 104 -3.27 2.72 2.71
N HIS A 105 -2.70 2.21 3.77
CA HIS A 105 -1.89 2.97 4.70
C HIS A 105 -0.43 2.59 4.51
N THR A 106 0.44 3.60 4.38
CA THR A 106 1.89 3.39 4.27
C THR A 106 2.62 4.10 5.38
N SER A 107 3.62 3.45 5.92
CA SER A 107 4.53 4.01 6.91
C SER A 107 5.92 3.40 6.74
N HIS A 108 6.92 4.00 7.37
CA HIS A 108 8.22 3.37 7.44
C HIS A 108 8.21 2.36 8.59
N PRO A 109 8.78 1.14 8.42
CA PRO A 109 8.94 0.20 9.51
C PRO A 109 9.79 0.81 10.62
N GLU A 110 9.45 0.50 11.86
CA GLU A 110 10.32 0.86 12.97
C GLU A 110 11.65 0.10 12.87
N VAL A 111 12.74 0.79 13.18
CA VAL A 111 14.05 0.16 13.19
C VAL A 111 14.12 -0.81 14.37
N ALA A 112 14.59 -2.02 14.11
CA ALA A 112 14.78 -3.02 15.14
C ALA A 112 15.73 -2.49 16.22
N GLY A 113 15.33 -2.64 17.49
CA GLY A 113 16.09 -2.19 18.64
C GLY A 113 15.50 -2.73 19.93
N GLU A 114 15.93 -2.18 21.07
CA GLU A 114 15.47 -2.65 22.38
C GLU A 114 13.94 -2.52 22.56
N SER A 115 13.36 -1.44 22.07
CA SER A 115 11.91 -1.22 22.13
C SER A 115 11.14 -2.26 21.34
N ALA A 116 11.60 -2.58 20.13
CA ALA A 116 10.97 -3.61 19.30
C ALA A 116 11.10 -4.99 19.94
N ALA A 117 12.27 -5.31 20.48
CA ALA A 117 12.51 -6.58 21.16
C ALA A 117 11.65 -6.70 22.44
N ALA A 118 11.52 -5.61 23.20
CA ALA A 118 10.69 -5.58 24.40
C ALA A 118 9.21 -5.78 24.03
N LEU A 119 8.73 -5.11 23.00
CA LEU A 119 7.35 -5.26 22.51
C LEU A 119 7.08 -6.69 22.06
N ALA A 120 7.99 -7.28 21.29
CA ALA A 120 7.85 -8.65 20.83
C ALA A 120 7.73 -9.63 22.02
N ARG A 121 8.52 -9.43 23.08
CA ARG A 121 8.43 -10.26 24.30
C ARG A 121 7.09 -10.11 25.02
N LEU A 122 6.52 -8.91 25.00
CA LEU A 122 5.21 -8.65 25.63
C LEU A 122 4.04 -9.25 24.86
N LEU A 123 4.16 -9.34 23.54
CA LEU A 123 3.07 -9.78 22.65
C LEU A 123 3.14 -11.27 22.29
N THR A 124 4.18 -11.93 22.66
CA THR A 124 4.37 -13.37 22.43
C THR A 124 4.46 -14.14 23.75
#